data_5dff13f68f45e99e0e07f1d50cf6d798
#
_entry.id   5dff13f68f45e99e0e07f1d50cf6d798
#
_cell.length_a   1.000
_cell.length_b   1.000
_cell.length_c   1.000
_cell.angle_alpha   90.00
_cell.angle_beta   90.00
_cell.angle_gamma   90.00
#
_symmetry.space_group_name_H-M   'P 1'
#
loop_
_entity.id
_entity.type
_entity.pdbx_description
1 polymer ?
#
loop_
_entity_poly.entity_id
_entity_poly.type
_entity_poly.pdbx_seq_one_letter_code
_entity_poly.pdbx_strand_id
1 'polypeptide(L)'
;MNIEKLKNDPRMPKHIALIIDGNGRWAKQRGWARTIGHKYGFENLKKQIEFVRDLGIKNLSVYCFSAENWNRPQKEVNYLMELFDQMLDDYERDYLDKDIRIIISGDMADPRLPEKVKAKALALMEKTKSKAGFILNPCINYGGKQEILKAVNDCISEGLTQISEQDMTNHLYSAELLPLDFVIRTSGEKRASNFMLWQSAYAEWYYPKTYWPAFTKHGLVKALKNYMSRERRFGSIKEDKWKREF
;
A
#
# COMPACT_ATOMS: atom_id res chain seq x y z
N MET A 1 15.47 19.40 8.23
CA MET A 1 14.09 18.84 8.44
C MET A 1 14.07 18.22 9.81
N ASN A 2 13.23 18.69 10.75
CA ASN A 2 13.17 18.11 12.09
C ASN A 2 12.23 16.89 12.06
N ILE A 3 12.81 15.69 11.93
CA ILE A 3 12.09 14.41 11.85
C ILE A 3 11.39 14.11 13.19
N GLU A 4 12.03 14.39 14.32
CA GLU A 4 11.47 14.19 15.65
C GLU A 4 10.17 14.99 15.87
N LYS A 5 10.15 16.26 15.43
CA LYS A 5 8.93 17.07 15.47
C LYS A 5 7.81 16.50 14.60
N LEU A 6 8.16 15.90 13.46
CA LEU A 6 7.18 15.28 12.57
C LEU A 6 6.62 13.99 13.18
N LYS A 7 7.50 13.13 13.71
CA LYS A 7 7.16 11.85 14.35
C LYS A 7 6.19 12.01 15.52
N ASN A 8 6.35 13.06 16.30
CA ASN A 8 5.55 13.33 17.50
C ASN A 8 4.31 14.19 17.22
N ASP A 9 3.99 14.52 15.97
CA ASP A 9 2.78 15.28 15.64
C ASP A 9 1.55 14.37 15.73
N PRO A 10 0.53 14.69 16.58
CA PRO A 10 -0.64 13.84 16.77
C PRO A 10 -1.51 13.71 15.51
N ARG A 11 -1.29 14.55 14.50
CA ARG A 11 -2.00 14.51 13.20
C ARG A 11 -1.34 13.56 12.20
N MET A 12 -0.21 12.92 12.55
CA MET A 12 0.44 11.95 11.66
C MET A 12 -0.52 10.79 11.32
N PRO A 13 -0.58 10.37 10.05
CA PRO A 13 -1.36 9.19 9.67
C PRO A 13 -0.76 7.95 10.34
N LYS A 14 -1.62 7.03 10.75
CA LYS A 14 -1.20 5.73 11.32
C LYS A 14 -1.04 4.67 10.25
N HIS A 15 -1.82 4.74 9.18
CA HIS A 15 -1.75 3.86 8.02
C HIS A 15 -1.67 4.68 6.73
N ILE A 16 -0.61 4.48 5.97
CA ILE A 16 -0.46 5.07 4.64
C ILE A 16 -0.39 4.00 3.56
N ALA A 17 -0.86 4.33 2.37
CA ALA A 17 -0.77 3.46 1.21
C ALA A 17 -0.06 4.15 0.05
N LEU A 18 0.77 3.40 -0.68
CA LEU A 18 1.55 3.89 -1.80
C LEU A 18 1.15 3.18 -3.10
N ILE A 19 0.74 3.96 -4.10
CA ILE A 19 0.66 3.48 -5.49
C ILE A 19 1.95 3.94 -6.18
N ILE A 20 2.88 3.00 -6.35
CA ILE A 20 4.25 3.23 -6.81
C ILE A 20 4.32 3.32 -8.34
N ASP A 21 3.62 4.31 -8.91
CA ASP A 21 3.46 4.49 -10.34
C ASP A 21 4.62 5.31 -10.97
N GLY A 22 4.88 5.04 -12.26
CA GLY A 22 5.82 5.79 -13.07
C GLY A 22 7.17 5.13 -13.35
N ASN A 23 7.43 3.90 -12.87
CA ASN A 23 8.69 3.18 -13.07
C ASN A 23 9.13 3.11 -14.54
N GLY A 24 8.24 2.62 -15.40
CA GLY A 24 8.53 2.49 -16.82
C GLY A 24 8.69 3.83 -17.55
N ARG A 25 7.89 4.85 -17.17
CA ARG A 25 8.01 6.21 -17.75
C ARG A 25 9.31 6.88 -17.34
N TRP A 26 9.72 6.71 -16.09
CA TRP A 26 11.00 7.21 -15.59
C TRP A 26 12.20 6.61 -16.34
N ALA A 27 12.19 5.31 -16.62
CA ALA A 27 13.23 4.65 -17.41
C ALA A 27 13.21 5.13 -18.86
N LYS A 28 12.03 5.21 -19.49
CA LYS A 28 11.88 5.66 -20.88
C LYS A 28 12.42 7.08 -21.10
N GLN A 29 12.23 8.01 -20.14
CA GLN A 29 12.80 9.36 -20.22
C GLN A 29 14.34 9.38 -20.25
N ARG A 30 14.99 8.27 -19.86
CA ARG A 30 16.45 8.08 -19.84
C ARG A 30 16.96 7.21 -20.98
N GLY A 31 16.08 6.83 -21.90
CA GLY A 31 16.42 5.88 -22.97
C GLY A 31 16.60 4.44 -22.48
N TRP A 32 16.13 4.11 -21.27
CA TRP A 32 16.33 2.79 -20.66
C TRP A 32 15.12 1.88 -20.83
N ALA A 33 15.35 0.57 -20.76
CA ALA A 33 14.28 -0.42 -20.73
C ALA A 33 13.38 -0.24 -19.50
N ARG A 34 12.07 -0.54 -19.61
CA ARG A 34 11.10 -0.41 -18.53
C ARG A 34 11.49 -1.23 -17.29
N THR A 35 12.10 -2.38 -17.48
CA THR A 35 12.58 -3.27 -16.41
C THR A 35 13.61 -2.59 -15.50
N ILE A 36 14.49 -1.75 -16.06
CA ILE A 36 15.42 -0.95 -15.26
C ILE A 36 14.65 0.00 -14.32
N GLY A 37 13.56 0.60 -14.80
CA GLY A 37 12.71 1.44 -13.95
C GLY A 37 12.09 0.68 -12.77
N HIS A 38 11.68 -0.58 -12.97
CA HIS A 38 11.19 -1.43 -11.90
C HIS A 38 12.28 -1.74 -10.86
N LYS A 39 13.50 -2.03 -11.30
CA LYS A 39 14.64 -2.23 -10.39
C LYS A 39 14.90 -1.00 -9.50
N TYR A 40 15.00 0.18 -10.10
CA TYR A 40 15.18 1.43 -9.35
C TYR A 40 13.99 1.75 -8.43
N GLY A 41 12.77 1.41 -8.88
CA GLY A 41 11.56 1.55 -8.07
C GLY A 41 11.60 0.64 -6.84
N PHE A 42 12.09 -0.57 -6.97
CA PHE A 42 12.27 -1.51 -5.87
C PHE A 42 13.31 -1.02 -4.86
N GLU A 43 14.47 -0.55 -5.32
CA GLU A 43 15.49 0.04 -4.45
C GLU A 43 14.98 1.27 -3.70
N ASN A 44 14.15 2.10 -4.35
CA ASN A 44 13.50 3.21 -3.68
C ASN A 44 12.49 2.74 -2.64
N LEU A 45 11.73 1.66 -2.91
CA LEU A 45 10.75 1.10 -1.98
C LEU A 45 11.41 0.70 -0.65
N LYS A 46 12.55 0.01 -0.68
CA LYS A 46 13.30 -0.35 0.53
C LYS A 46 13.61 0.88 1.39
N LYS A 47 14.11 1.95 0.77
CA LYS A 47 14.43 3.22 1.46
C LYS A 47 13.21 3.90 2.06
N GLN A 48 12.06 3.80 1.38
CA GLN A 48 10.81 4.39 1.87
C GLN A 48 10.20 3.57 2.99
N ILE A 49 10.25 2.23 2.95
CA ILE A 49 9.76 1.36 4.03
C ILE A 49 10.47 1.70 5.34
N GLU A 50 11.80 1.74 5.31
CA GLU A 50 12.59 2.10 6.51
C GLU A 50 12.22 3.50 7.03
N PHE A 51 12.13 4.46 6.12
CA PHE A 51 11.82 5.83 6.50
C PHE A 51 10.41 5.99 7.07
N VAL A 52 9.40 5.32 6.50
CA VAL A 52 8.02 5.31 7.01
C VAL A 52 7.97 4.71 8.42
N ARG A 53 8.65 3.58 8.65
CA ARG A 53 8.77 2.96 9.95
C ARG A 53 9.44 3.89 10.97
N ASP A 54 10.55 4.53 10.59
CA ASP A 54 11.31 5.42 11.46
C ASP A 54 10.52 6.69 11.83
N LEU A 55 9.57 7.11 10.99
CA LEU A 55 8.60 8.16 11.30
C LEU A 55 7.53 7.73 12.32
N GLY A 56 7.47 6.45 12.72
CA GLY A 56 6.51 5.94 13.68
C GLY A 56 5.12 5.63 13.11
N ILE A 57 4.97 5.66 11.77
CA ILE A 57 3.76 5.19 11.09
C ILE A 57 3.63 3.69 11.35
N LYS A 58 2.41 3.22 11.63
CA LYS A 58 2.16 1.83 12.07
C LYS A 58 1.98 0.86 10.92
N ASN A 59 1.29 1.28 9.86
CA ASN A 59 1.01 0.42 8.72
C ASN A 59 1.40 1.09 7.41
N LEU A 60 2.01 0.31 6.52
CA LEU A 60 2.34 0.72 5.15
C LEU A 60 1.82 -0.31 4.16
N SER A 61 0.83 0.07 3.36
CA SER A 61 0.37 -0.71 2.21
C SER A 61 1.05 -0.23 0.92
N VAL A 62 1.46 -1.15 0.05
CA VAL A 62 2.14 -0.80 -1.20
C VAL A 62 1.55 -1.57 -2.37
N TYR A 63 1.07 -0.87 -3.40
CA TYR A 63 0.57 -1.49 -4.62
C TYR A 63 1.72 -1.95 -5.51
N CYS A 64 2.17 -3.18 -5.32
CA CYS A 64 3.31 -3.76 -6.03
C CYS A 64 2.91 -4.34 -7.39
N PHE A 65 1.77 -5.06 -7.46
CA PHE A 65 1.27 -5.69 -8.67
C PHE A 65 -0.26 -5.82 -8.64
N SER A 66 -0.93 -5.14 -9.56
CA SER A 66 -2.39 -5.27 -9.67
C SER A 66 -2.80 -6.52 -10.46
N ALA A 67 -4.02 -7.02 -10.22
CA ALA A 67 -4.59 -8.12 -10.99
C ALA A 67 -4.65 -7.80 -12.50
N GLU A 68 -4.79 -6.53 -12.88
CA GLU A 68 -4.79 -6.09 -14.27
C GLU A 68 -3.39 -6.12 -14.91
N ASN A 69 -2.31 -6.18 -14.12
CA ASN A 69 -0.94 -6.20 -14.64
C ASN A 69 -0.58 -7.52 -15.35
N TRP A 70 -1.37 -8.58 -15.17
CA TRP A 70 -1.23 -9.80 -15.98
C TRP A 70 -1.42 -9.54 -17.48
N ASN A 71 -2.11 -8.47 -17.86
CA ASN A 71 -2.30 -8.06 -19.25
C ASN A 71 -1.07 -7.35 -19.87
N ARG A 72 0.01 -7.18 -19.12
CA ARG A 72 1.27 -6.62 -19.63
C ARG A 72 2.01 -7.64 -20.50
N PRO A 73 2.97 -7.19 -21.33
CA PRO A 73 3.83 -8.11 -22.08
C PRO A 73 4.47 -9.15 -21.14
N GLN A 74 4.43 -10.42 -21.53
CA GLN A 74 4.87 -11.54 -20.67
C GLN A 74 6.30 -11.36 -20.15
N LYS A 75 7.20 -10.79 -20.95
CA LYS A 75 8.58 -10.49 -20.54
C LYS A 75 8.64 -9.51 -19.35
N GLU A 76 7.75 -8.50 -19.31
CA GLU A 76 7.64 -7.57 -18.18
C GLU A 76 7.06 -8.29 -16.95
N VAL A 77 6.03 -9.11 -17.13
CA VAL A 77 5.42 -9.90 -16.05
C VAL A 77 6.43 -10.85 -15.42
N ASN A 78 7.16 -11.63 -16.23
CA ASN A 78 8.18 -12.56 -15.73
C ASN A 78 9.24 -11.83 -14.90
N TYR A 79 9.74 -10.69 -15.39
CA TYR A 79 10.70 -9.87 -14.67
C TYR A 79 10.16 -9.36 -13.31
N LEU A 80 8.87 -8.96 -13.27
CA LEU A 80 8.25 -8.54 -12.01
C LEU A 80 8.14 -9.71 -11.02
N MET A 81 7.83 -10.93 -11.49
CA MET A 81 7.79 -12.11 -10.62
C MET A 81 9.17 -12.45 -10.06
N GLU A 82 10.24 -12.31 -10.84
CA GLU A 82 11.62 -12.44 -10.37
C GLU A 82 11.97 -11.37 -9.32
N LEU A 83 11.53 -10.11 -9.53
CA LEU A 83 11.71 -9.06 -8.54
C LEU A 83 10.95 -9.33 -7.24
N PHE A 84 9.76 -9.92 -7.31
CA PHE A 84 9.01 -10.30 -6.10
C PHE A 84 9.67 -11.45 -5.36
N ASP A 85 10.19 -12.46 -6.07
CA ASP A 85 10.96 -13.53 -5.44
C ASP A 85 12.16 -12.96 -4.67
N GLN A 86 12.92 -12.05 -5.30
CA GLN A 86 14.03 -11.34 -4.66
C GLN A 86 13.57 -10.45 -3.49
N MET A 87 12.45 -9.77 -3.65
CA MET A 87 11.88 -8.91 -2.59
C MET A 87 11.56 -9.71 -1.32
N LEU A 88 11.00 -10.91 -1.48
CA LEU A 88 10.66 -11.77 -0.36
C LEU A 88 11.92 -12.26 0.36
N ASP A 89 12.97 -12.63 -0.37
CA ASP A 89 14.28 -12.99 0.20
C ASP A 89 14.91 -11.80 0.96
N ASP A 90 14.84 -10.61 0.36
CA ASP A 90 15.35 -9.38 0.99
C ASP A 90 14.57 -9.05 2.27
N TYR A 91 13.24 -9.23 2.28
CA TYR A 91 12.41 -8.98 3.46
C TYR A 91 12.69 -9.99 4.57
N GLU A 92 12.88 -11.25 4.23
CA GLU A 92 13.28 -12.27 5.22
C GLU A 92 14.64 -11.92 5.83
N ARG A 93 15.64 -11.62 5.03
CA ARG A 93 16.98 -11.25 5.49
C ARG A 93 16.99 -9.96 6.31
N ASP A 94 16.30 -8.90 5.85
CA ASP A 94 16.46 -7.56 6.37
C ASP A 94 15.47 -7.22 7.51
N TYR A 95 14.35 -7.97 7.62
CA TYR A 95 13.25 -7.63 8.53
C TYR A 95 12.90 -8.74 9.53
N LEU A 96 13.37 -9.96 9.36
CA LEU A 96 13.00 -11.05 10.25
C LEU A 96 13.40 -10.78 11.71
N ASP A 97 14.56 -10.17 11.94
CA ASP A 97 15.06 -9.82 13.28
C ASP A 97 14.49 -8.50 13.82
N LYS A 98 13.67 -7.79 13.04
CA LYS A 98 13.03 -6.55 13.43
C LYS A 98 11.58 -6.81 13.85
N ASP A 99 10.99 -5.92 14.63
CA ASP A 99 9.56 -5.98 14.95
C ASP A 99 8.72 -5.46 13.78
N ILE A 100 8.80 -6.20 12.64
CA ILE A 100 8.07 -5.94 11.41
C ILE A 100 7.23 -7.16 11.08
N ARG A 101 5.91 -7.00 11.05
CA ARG A 101 4.97 -7.98 10.55
C ARG A 101 4.73 -7.78 9.07
N ILE A 102 4.69 -8.85 8.31
CA ILE A 102 4.39 -8.81 6.88
C ILE A 102 3.03 -9.46 6.64
N ILE A 103 2.13 -8.72 6.00
CA ILE A 103 0.83 -9.19 5.53
C ILE A 103 0.81 -8.93 4.03
N ILE A 104 0.63 -9.98 3.22
CA ILE A 104 0.57 -9.83 1.77
C ILE A 104 -0.89 -9.89 1.34
N SER A 105 -1.41 -8.78 0.81
CA SER A 105 -2.77 -8.70 0.28
C SER A 105 -2.80 -9.04 -1.21
N GLY A 106 -3.74 -9.90 -1.60
CA GLY A 106 -3.98 -10.30 -2.99
C GLY A 106 -4.37 -11.76 -3.13
N ASP A 107 -4.76 -12.17 -4.32
CA ASP A 107 -5.15 -13.55 -4.58
C ASP A 107 -3.92 -14.45 -4.71
N MET A 108 -3.57 -15.12 -3.61
CA MET A 108 -2.46 -16.09 -3.56
C MET A 108 -2.86 -17.45 -4.13
N ALA A 109 -4.15 -17.71 -4.42
CA ALA A 109 -4.60 -18.94 -5.05
C ALA A 109 -4.52 -18.91 -6.58
N ASP A 110 -4.29 -17.74 -7.19
CA ASP A 110 -4.20 -17.58 -8.64
C ASP A 110 -3.09 -18.46 -9.23
N PRO A 111 -3.43 -19.36 -10.19
CA PRO A 111 -2.43 -20.26 -10.79
C PRO A 111 -1.36 -19.56 -11.64
N ARG A 112 -1.54 -18.28 -11.99
CA ARG A 112 -0.54 -17.48 -12.70
C ARG A 112 0.61 -17.05 -11.82
N LEU A 113 0.42 -17.00 -10.49
CA LEU A 113 1.51 -16.74 -9.56
C LEU A 113 2.47 -17.92 -9.51
N PRO A 114 3.79 -17.71 -9.71
CA PRO A 114 4.78 -18.76 -9.56
C PRO A 114 4.70 -19.40 -8.16
N GLU A 115 4.68 -20.73 -8.08
CA GLU A 115 4.54 -21.45 -6.81
C GLU A 115 5.64 -21.07 -5.80
N LYS A 116 6.86 -20.82 -6.30
CA LYS A 116 7.99 -20.35 -5.48
C LYS A 116 7.68 -19.01 -4.78
N VAL A 117 7.08 -18.05 -5.50
CA VAL A 117 6.72 -16.74 -4.95
C VAL A 117 5.62 -16.91 -3.90
N LYS A 118 4.61 -17.72 -4.20
CA LYS A 118 3.51 -18.03 -3.28
C LYS A 118 4.01 -18.69 -1.99
N ALA A 119 4.81 -19.73 -2.10
CA ALA A 119 5.35 -20.46 -0.94
C ALA A 119 6.19 -19.53 -0.03
N LYS A 120 7.07 -18.70 -0.61
CA LYS A 120 7.86 -17.73 0.16
C LYS A 120 6.97 -16.68 0.83
N ALA A 121 5.97 -16.17 0.13
CA ALA A 121 5.04 -15.19 0.67
C ALA A 121 4.32 -15.73 1.91
N LEU A 122 3.75 -16.92 1.82
CA LEU A 122 3.05 -17.58 2.93
C LEU A 122 3.99 -17.89 4.10
N ALA A 123 5.19 -18.41 3.81
CA ALA A 123 6.19 -18.68 4.83
C ALA A 123 6.63 -17.42 5.58
N LEU A 124 6.82 -16.31 4.86
CA LEU A 124 7.23 -15.03 5.44
C LEU A 124 6.12 -14.42 6.31
N MET A 125 4.86 -14.51 5.87
CA MET A 125 3.70 -14.09 6.68
C MET A 125 3.64 -14.88 8.00
N GLU A 126 3.80 -16.20 7.95
CA GLU A 126 3.77 -17.05 9.16
C GLU A 126 4.97 -16.76 10.09
N LYS A 127 6.19 -16.63 9.56
CA LYS A 127 7.40 -16.29 10.34
C LYS A 127 7.29 -14.94 11.07
N THR A 128 6.50 -14.01 10.54
CA THR A 128 6.36 -12.66 11.11
C THR A 128 5.05 -12.45 11.86
N LYS A 129 4.19 -13.47 11.98
CA LYS A 129 2.83 -13.37 12.52
C LYS A 129 2.75 -12.85 13.96
N SER A 130 3.73 -13.19 14.79
CA SER A 130 3.81 -12.74 16.19
C SER A 130 4.34 -11.32 16.37
N LYS A 131 4.81 -10.67 15.30
CA LYS A 131 5.34 -9.31 15.36
C LYS A 131 4.20 -8.29 15.43
N ALA A 132 4.38 -7.21 16.23
CA ALA A 132 3.31 -6.24 16.49
C ALA A 132 3.70 -4.76 16.26
N GLY A 133 4.95 -4.48 15.90
CA GLY A 133 5.46 -3.11 15.82
C GLY A 133 5.02 -2.35 14.56
N PHE A 134 5.61 -2.67 13.44
CA PHE A 134 5.29 -2.07 12.13
C PHE A 134 4.72 -3.13 11.19
N ILE A 135 3.61 -2.84 10.52
CA ILE A 135 3.04 -3.76 9.54
C ILE A 135 3.35 -3.25 8.13
N LEU A 136 4.05 -4.09 7.35
CA LEU A 136 4.26 -3.91 5.92
C LEU A 136 3.28 -4.78 5.15
N ASN A 137 2.46 -4.16 4.30
CA ASN A 137 1.46 -4.83 3.48
C ASN A 137 1.74 -4.65 1.97
N PRO A 138 2.60 -5.48 1.36
CA PRO A 138 2.71 -5.54 -0.09
C PRO A 138 1.43 -6.10 -0.70
N CYS A 139 0.84 -5.37 -1.66
CA CYS A 139 -0.33 -5.81 -2.40
C CYS A 139 0.14 -6.39 -3.74
N ILE A 140 0.10 -7.73 -3.87
CA ILE A 140 0.59 -8.50 -5.03
C ILE A 140 -0.57 -9.30 -5.59
N ASN A 141 -0.77 -9.26 -6.90
CA ASN A 141 -1.95 -9.85 -7.56
C ASN A 141 -3.25 -9.36 -6.90
N TYR A 142 -3.27 -8.07 -6.61
CA TYR A 142 -4.32 -7.43 -5.83
C TYR A 142 -5.28 -6.64 -6.71
N GLY A 143 -6.55 -6.65 -6.36
CA GLY A 143 -7.58 -5.77 -6.88
C GLY A 143 -8.70 -5.59 -5.87
N GLY A 144 -9.13 -4.35 -5.63
CA GLY A 144 -10.13 -4.03 -4.62
C GLY A 144 -11.51 -4.65 -4.92
N LYS A 145 -11.91 -4.72 -6.20
CA LYS A 145 -13.15 -5.42 -6.58
C LYS A 145 -13.07 -6.92 -6.27
N GLN A 146 -11.93 -7.55 -6.56
CA GLN A 146 -11.68 -8.96 -6.28
C GLN A 146 -11.67 -9.24 -4.78
N GLU A 147 -11.03 -8.37 -3.99
CA GLU A 147 -11.03 -8.46 -2.53
C GLU A 147 -12.45 -8.35 -1.94
N ILE A 148 -13.25 -7.39 -2.41
CA ILE A 148 -14.65 -7.23 -1.98
C ILE A 148 -15.46 -8.50 -2.31
N LEU A 149 -15.35 -9.02 -3.53
CA LEU A 149 -16.05 -10.24 -3.93
C LEU A 149 -15.60 -11.46 -3.11
N LYS A 150 -14.30 -11.58 -2.84
CA LYS A 150 -13.76 -12.62 -1.95
C LYS A 150 -14.34 -12.50 -0.55
N ALA A 151 -14.36 -11.31 0.05
CA ALA A 151 -14.88 -11.10 1.39
C ALA A 151 -16.38 -11.44 1.47
N VAL A 152 -17.18 -11.05 0.48
CA VAL A 152 -18.61 -11.45 0.40
C VAL A 152 -18.77 -12.96 0.32
N ASN A 153 -17.99 -13.64 -0.54
CA ASN A 153 -18.08 -15.10 -0.69
C ASN A 153 -17.65 -15.84 0.60
N ASP A 154 -16.65 -15.33 1.30
CA ASP A 154 -16.24 -15.89 2.59
C ASP A 154 -17.36 -15.77 3.64
N CYS A 155 -17.99 -14.60 3.75
CA CYS A 155 -19.16 -14.38 4.62
C CYS A 155 -20.30 -15.38 4.29
N ILE A 156 -20.60 -15.57 3.00
CA ILE A 156 -21.62 -16.53 2.56
C ILE A 156 -21.21 -17.96 2.93
N SER A 157 -19.94 -18.33 2.74
CA SER A 157 -19.46 -19.69 3.07
C SER A 157 -19.48 -19.99 4.56
N GLU A 158 -19.42 -18.96 5.42
CA GLU A 158 -19.61 -19.05 6.87
C GLU A 158 -21.10 -19.06 7.28
N GLY A 159 -22.03 -19.00 6.33
CA GLY A 159 -23.48 -19.09 6.55
C GLY A 159 -24.14 -17.75 6.93
N LEU A 160 -23.48 -16.61 6.73
CA LEU A 160 -24.08 -15.31 6.98
C LEU A 160 -25.18 -15.01 5.95
N THR A 161 -26.38 -14.70 6.42
CA THR A 161 -27.54 -14.31 5.60
C THR A 161 -27.67 -12.80 5.41
N GLN A 162 -27.03 -12.04 6.28
CA GLN A 162 -26.87 -10.59 6.20
C GLN A 162 -25.40 -10.25 6.50
N ILE A 163 -24.84 -9.32 5.77
CA ILE A 163 -23.42 -8.95 5.87
C ILE A 163 -23.33 -7.49 6.30
N SER A 164 -22.76 -7.23 7.48
CA SER A 164 -22.48 -5.89 7.97
C SER A 164 -21.16 -5.33 7.43
N GLU A 165 -20.90 -4.03 7.59
CA GLU A 165 -19.61 -3.42 7.29
C GLU A 165 -18.46 -4.06 8.09
N GLN A 166 -18.73 -4.50 9.32
CA GLN A 166 -17.74 -5.17 10.16
C GLN A 166 -17.41 -6.56 9.64
N ASP A 167 -18.42 -7.34 9.19
CA ASP A 167 -18.21 -8.63 8.58
C ASP A 167 -17.36 -8.51 7.32
N MET A 168 -17.70 -7.56 6.46
CA MET A 168 -16.89 -7.25 5.27
C MET A 168 -15.45 -6.92 5.65
N THR A 169 -15.24 -6.04 6.61
CA THR A 169 -13.90 -5.59 7.03
C THR A 169 -13.07 -6.75 7.58
N ASN A 170 -13.70 -7.65 8.34
CA ASN A 170 -13.03 -8.82 8.93
C ASN A 170 -12.59 -9.86 7.88
N HIS A 171 -13.20 -9.88 6.69
CA HIS A 171 -12.90 -10.82 5.60
C HIS A 171 -12.00 -10.23 4.50
N LEU A 172 -11.60 -8.96 4.62
CA LEU A 172 -10.61 -8.38 3.71
C LEU A 172 -9.21 -8.96 3.94
N TYR A 173 -8.36 -8.97 2.92
CA TYR A 173 -6.93 -9.33 3.08
C TYR A 173 -6.23 -8.45 4.12
N SER A 174 -6.71 -7.22 4.27
CA SER A 174 -6.16 -6.18 5.16
C SER A 174 -6.90 -6.06 6.49
N ALA A 175 -7.67 -7.08 6.92
CA ALA A 175 -8.51 -7.05 8.12
C ALA A 175 -7.75 -6.65 9.41
N GLU A 176 -6.48 -7.01 9.51
CA GLU A 176 -5.64 -6.74 10.67
C GLU A 176 -4.96 -5.35 10.64
N LEU A 177 -5.11 -4.60 9.57
CA LEU A 177 -4.52 -3.27 9.43
C LEU A 177 -5.40 -2.22 10.11
N LEU A 178 -4.75 -1.16 10.59
CA LEU A 178 -5.47 0.03 11.02
C LEU A 178 -6.25 0.65 9.84
N PRO A 179 -7.32 1.41 10.08
CA PRO A 179 -8.01 2.15 9.05
C PRO A 179 -7.05 2.96 8.18
N LEU A 180 -7.27 2.97 6.87
CA LEU A 180 -6.42 3.68 5.94
C LEU A 180 -6.65 5.19 6.02
N ASP A 181 -5.62 5.94 6.37
CA ASP A 181 -5.67 7.39 6.52
C ASP A 181 -5.31 8.13 5.23
N PHE A 182 -4.28 7.66 4.53
CA PHE A 182 -3.65 8.45 3.48
C PHE A 182 -3.12 7.61 2.33
N VAL A 183 -3.49 7.96 1.11
CA VAL A 183 -3.00 7.33 -0.11
C VAL A 183 -2.14 8.30 -0.90
N ILE A 184 -0.94 7.88 -1.27
CA ILE A 184 -0.03 8.64 -2.13
C ILE A 184 0.13 7.89 -3.44
N ARG A 185 -0.25 8.52 -4.56
CA ARG A 185 0.00 7.98 -5.89
C ARG A 185 0.98 8.87 -6.65
N THR A 186 2.16 8.33 -6.97
CA THR A 186 3.17 9.03 -7.75
C THR A 186 2.79 9.13 -9.23
N SER A 187 3.54 9.92 -10.00
CA SER A 187 3.39 10.16 -11.43
C SER A 187 2.25 11.07 -11.89
N GLY A 188 1.53 11.73 -10.96
CA GLY A 188 0.49 12.71 -11.29
C GLY A 188 -0.85 12.12 -11.74
N GLU A 189 -0.98 10.78 -11.76
CA GLU A 189 -2.23 10.11 -12.11
C GLU A 189 -3.24 10.19 -10.95
N LYS A 190 -4.47 10.63 -11.24
CA LYS A 190 -5.50 10.93 -10.22
C LYS A 190 -6.64 9.90 -10.25
N ARG A 191 -6.32 8.64 -10.06
CA ARG A 191 -7.29 7.53 -10.00
C ARG A 191 -6.85 6.47 -9.00
N ALA A 192 -7.79 5.72 -8.43
CA ALA A 192 -7.50 4.63 -7.49
C ALA A 192 -6.96 3.37 -8.20
N SER A 193 -7.31 3.14 -9.46
CA SER A 193 -6.91 1.95 -10.23
C SER A 193 -7.17 0.64 -9.48
N ASN A 194 -8.37 0.49 -8.94
CA ASN A 194 -8.80 -0.72 -8.22
C ASN A 194 -7.96 -1.02 -6.95
N PHE A 195 -7.32 0.00 -6.35
CA PHE A 195 -6.51 -0.17 -5.16
C PHE A 195 -7.27 0.18 -3.88
N MET A 196 -7.37 -0.76 -2.95
CA MET A 196 -7.93 -0.59 -1.59
C MET A 196 -9.25 0.18 -1.60
N LEU A 197 -10.22 -0.23 -2.46
CA LEU A 197 -11.45 0.52 -2.69
C LEU A 197 -12.30 0.65 -1.43
N TRP A 198 -12.45 -0.42 -0.66
CA TRP A 198 -13.16 -0.41 0.61
C TRP A 198 -12.46 0.45 1.65
N GLN A 199 -11.18 0.20 1.84
CA GLN A 199 -10.36 0.85 2.87
C GLN A 199 -10.15 2.32 2.61
N SER A 200 -10.16 2.76 1.34
CA SER A 200 -9.89 4.16 0.97
C SER A 200 -11.12 5.06 0.95
N ALA A 201 -12.30 4.56 1.35
CA ALA A 201 -13.56 5.31 1.31
C ALA A 201 -13.47 6.69 1.98
N TYR A 202 -12.72 6.81 3.08
CA TYR A 202 -12.49 8.05 3.81
C TYR A 202 -11.02 8.46 3.87
N ALA A 203 -10.14 7.80 3.10
CA ALA A 203 -8.73 8.16 3.05
C ALA A 203 -8.50 9.47 2.28
N GLU A 204 -7.55 10.26 2.74
CA GLU A 204 -7.07 11.42 2.00
C GLU A 204 -6.13 10.97 0.87
N TRP A 205 -6.15 11.69 -0.25
CA TRP A 205 -5.33 11.37 -1.42
C TRP A 205 -4.34 12.47 -1.76
N TYR A 206 -3.12 12.08 -2.17
CA TYR A 206 -2.09 12.99 -2.63
C TYR A 206 -1.44 12.48 -3.94
N TYR A 207 -1.31 13.35 -4.94
CA TYR A 207 -0.90 12.99 -6.29
C TYR A 207 0.33 13.80 -6.74
N PRO A 208 1.55 13.48 -6.25
CA PRO A 208 2.76 14.14 -6.72
C PRO A 208 3.05 13.77 -8.18
N LYS A 209 3.52 14.76 -8.97
CA LYS A 209 3.89 14.55 -10.38
C LYS A 209 5.17 13.71 -10.56
N THR A 210 5.96 13.59 -9.50
CA THR A 210 7.23 12.84 -9.49
C THR A 210 6.97 11.35 -9.76
N TYR A 211 7.76 10.72 -10.63
CA TYR A 211 7.75 9.28 -10.84
C TYR A 211 8.35 8.54 -9.64
N TRP A 212 7.86 7.34 -9.36
CA TRP A 212 8.24 6.59 -8.17
C TRP A 212 9.75 6.44 -7.94
N PRO A 213 10.61 6.07 -8.92
CA PRO A 213 12.05 5.94 -8.68
C PRO A 213 12.74 7.25 -8.21
N ALA A 214 12.12 8.41 -8.51
CA ALA A 214 12.63 9.72 -8.11
C ALA A 214 11.86 10.32 -6.90
N PHE A 215 10.91 9.59 -6.31
CA PHE A 215 10.16 10.02 -5.14
C PHE A 215 11.00 9.84 -3.87
N THR A 216 11.52 10.94 -3.35
CA THR A 216 12.47 10.94 -2.22
C THR A 216 11.77 10.99 -0.86
N LYS A 217 12.54 10.77 0.22
CA LYS A 217 12.13 11.04 1.61
C LYS A 217 11.57 12.46 1.79
N HIS A 218 12.17 13.46 1.11
CA HIS A 218 11.65 14.83 1.11
C HIS A 218 10.25 14.92 0.46
N GLY A 219 10.03 14.19 -0.64
CA GLY A 219 8.72 14.10 -1.28
C GLY A 219 7.65 13.50 -0.35
N LEU A 220 8.00 12.44 0.39
CA LEU A 220 7.12 11.83 1.38
C LEU A 220 6.79 12.82 2.52
N VAL A 221 7.78 13.52 3.07
CA VAL A 221 7.54 14.54 4.10
C VAL A 221 6.64 15.68 3.60
N LYS A 222 6.80 16.11 2.35
CA LYS A 222 5.89 17.10 1.74
C LYS A 222 4.46 16.57 1.67
N ALA A 223 4.27 15.30 1.30
CA ALA A 223 2.96 14.66 1.28
C ALA A 223 2.34 14.58 2.68
N LEU A 224 3.11 14.14 3.69
CA LEU A 224 2.66 14.07 5.09
C LEU A 224 2.28 15.45 5.65
N LYS A 225 3.05 16.48 5.38
CA LYS A 225 2.70 17.86 5.77
C LYS A 225 1.40 18.33 5.11
N ASN A 226 1.19 17.98 3.83
CA ASN A 226 -0.06 18.29 3.15
C ASN A 226 -1.25 17.56 3.81
N TYR A 227 -1.08 16.28 4.16
CA TYR A 227 -2.11 15.53 4.90
C TYR A 227 -2.43 16.21 6.24
N MET A 228 -1.44 16.49 7.06
CA MET A 228 -1.62 17.11 8.39
C MET A 228 -2.22 18.52 8.35
N SER A 229 -2.15 19.21 7.22
CA SER A 229 -2.78 20.53 7.05
C SER A 229 -4.26 20.47 6.70
N ARG A 230 -4.79 19.27 6.43
CA ARG A 230 -6.22 19.08 6.09
C ARG A 230 -7.06 18.88 7.35
N GLU A 231 -8.32 19.33 7.27
CA GLU A 231 -9.33 19.06 8.29
C GLU A 231 -10.24 17.92 7.83
N ARG A 232 -10.17 16.78 8.52
CA ARG A 232 -11.02 15.60 8.23
C ARG A 232 -12.34 15.74 8.99
N ARG A 233 -13.46 15.87 8.28
CA ARG A 233 -14.76 16.17 8.87
C ARG A 233 -15.69 14.97 9.01
N PHE A 234 -15.47 13.90 8.28
CA PHE A 234 -16.30 12.68 8.29
C PHE A 234 -17.81 12.98 8.24
N GLY A 235 -18.23 13.95 7.41
CA GLY A 235 -19.62 14.38 7.29
C GLY A 235 -20.12 15.35 8.37
N SER A 236 -19.31 15.71 9.38
CA SER A 236 -19.72 16.67 10.41
C SER A 236 -19.54 18.13 9.96
N ILE A 237 -20.45 19.01 10.40
CA ILE A 237 -20.40 20.47 10.18
C ILE A 237 -20.04 21.13 11.51
N LYS A 238 -19.03 22.00 11.51
CA LYS A 238 -18.81 22.89 12.68
C LYS A 238 -19.86 24.00 12.66
N GLU A 239 -20.71 24.06 13.66
CA GLU A 239 -21.82 25.05 13.78
C GLU A 239 -21.37 26.53 13.74
N ASP A 240 -20.13 26.84 14.08
CA ASP A 240 -19.66 28.22 14.29
C ASP A 240 -19.54 29.09 13.02
N LYS A 241 -19.62 28.51 11.81
CA LYS A 241 -19.53 29.32 10.57
C LYS A 241 -20.84 29.79 10.01
N TRP A 242 -21.98 29.21 10.42
CA TRP A 242 -23.32 29.60 9.92
C TRP A 242 -24.01 30.73 10.70
N LYS A 243 -23.54 31.05 11.90
CA LYS A 243 -24.11 32.13 12.73
C LYS A 243 -23.77 33.57 12.31
N ARG A 244 -22.98 33.73 11.22
CA ARG A 244 -22.54 35.08 10.76
C ARG A 244 -23.21 35.56 9.45
N GLU A 245 -24.13 34.80 8.89
CA GLU A 245 -24.73 35.14 7.58
C GLU A 245 -26.27 35.31 7.64
N PHE A 246 -26.88 35.37 8.83
CA PHE A 246 -28.32 35.73 9.00
C PHE A 246 -28.50 36.77 10.08
#